data_e429fc41f2fbc0c0fd335b47cf8318f6
#
_entry.id   e429fc41f2fbc0c0fd335b47cf8318f6
#
_cell.length_a   1.000
_cell.length_b   1.000
_cell.length_c   1.000
_cell.angle_alpha   90.00
_cell.angle_beta   90.00
_cell.angle_gamma   90.00
#
_symmetry.space_group_name_H-M   'P 1'
#
loop_
_entity.id
_entity.type
_entity.pdbx_description
1 polymer ?
#
loop_
_entity_poly.entity_id
_entity_poly.type
_entity_poly.pdbx_seq_one_letter_code
_entity_poly.pdbx_strand_id
1 'polypeptide(L)'
;ADSAFVNKAYKSAAEQYAQATAIAEDLAGRSADVLIRLLDEGQAALDAGDGTLAQLKFSTALKIDSANQAARLGRERAKTIDAVVTLIAAGKQQAADGDLSLAADNFQKALQLDAYSREARSALESVNARIKEAQFQRLISAGMAAFQNRDYQAARNKLVKARALKPNSPEVRDALLQVDQAERLARIAELKKQALAAEQREDWQRALTSYQAVLDIDRNLQFASRGKNRAAEQIRIAKRIDFYLAKPDTLGSDNQLKNAILLISEAGDVEPRGPQLAARITKLEQLVTIATTPVKITIESDNLTDVAVYRIGKLGRFEVHELELRPGTYTVVGARDGYQDVRQKIVVKPGRQPIRVTIECKVKI
;
A
#
# COMPACT_ATOMS: atom_id res chain seq x y z
N ALA A 1 -11.23 90.97 66.26
CA ALA A 1 -12.55 90.79 65.55
C ALA A 1 -12.35 90.28 64.13
N ASP A 2 -11.31 90.73 63.38
CA ASP A 2 -11.14 90.32 61.94
C ASP A 2 -10.70 88.89 61.73
N SER A 3 -9.89 88.26 62.57
CA SER A 3 -9.49 86.87 62.47
C SER A 3 -10.68 85.85 62.67
N ALA A 4 -11.62 86.21 63.55
CA ALA A 4 -12.79 85.46 63.82
C ALA A 4 -13.85 85.46 62.62
N PHE A 5 -13.94 86.64 61.99
CA PHE A 5 -14.79 86.84 60.82
C PHE A 5 -14.24 86.09 59.60
N VAL A 6 -12.96 86.18 59.35
CA VAL A 6 -12.28 85.44 58.27
C VAL A 6 -12.36 83.95 58.48
N ASN A 7 -12.13 83.41 59.68
CA ASN A 7 -12.24 82.03 59.99
C ASN A 7 -13.67 81.46 59.80
N LYS A 8 -14.71 82.26 60.17
CA LYS A 8 -16.10 81.92 59.98
C LYS A 8 -16.49 81.86 58.49
N ALA A 9 -15.96 82.83 57.70
CA ALA A 9 -16.18 82.84 56.25
C ALA A 9 -15.52 81.62 55.55
N TYR A 10 -14.25 81.26 55.91
CA TYR A 10 -13.62 80.05 55.38
C TYR A 10 -14.33 78.75 55.77
N LYS A 11 -14.83 78.66 56.99
CA LYS A 11 -15.58 77.48 57.44
C LYS A 11 -16.89 77.33 56.64
N SER A 12 -17.66 78.42 56.48
CA SER A 12 -18.89 78.44 55.69
C SER A 12 -18.62 78.09 54.22
N ALA A 13 -17.53 78.59 53.61
CA ALA A 13 -17.13 78.26 52.27
C ALA A 13 -16.76 76.75 52.14
N ALA A 14 -16.00 76.23 53.10
CA ALA A 14 -15.65 74.74 53.08
C ALA A 14 -16.89 73.88 53.19
N GLU A 15 -17.86 74.26 54.03
CA GLU A 15 -19.16 73.50 54.12
C GLU A 15 -19.95 73.53 52.79
N GLN A 16 -20.00 74.71 52.13
CA GLN A 16 -20.65 74.82 50.80
C GLN A 16 -19.93 74.01 49.72
N TYR A 17 -18.60 73.97 49.70
CA TYR A 17 -17.86 73.12 48.77
C TYR A 17 -18.08 71.67 49.06
N ALA A 18 -18.13 71.21 50.29
CA ALA A 18 -18.42 69.83 50.64
C ALA A 18 -19.81 69.44 50.21
N GLN A 19 -20.84 70.31 50.41
CA GLN A 19 -22.21 70.04 49.91
C GLN A 19 -22.25 69.99 48.38
N ALA A 20 -21.58 70.94 47.70
CA ALA A 20 -21.51 70.96 46.25
C ALA A 20 -20.85 69.66 45.70
N THR A 21 -19.76 69.18 46.33
CA THR A 21 -19.08 67.93 45.98
C THR A 21 -20.01 66.74 46.19
N ALA A 22 -20.71 66.63 47.31
CA ALA A 22 -21.64 65.55 47.58
C ALA A 22 -22.80 65.51 46.56
N ILE A 23 -23.35 66.68 46.18
CA ILE A 23 -24.39 66.77 45.13
C ILE A 23 -23.84 66.38 43.78
N ALA A 24 -22.60 66.76 43.43
CA ALA A 24 -21.94 66.48 42.20
C ALA A 24 -21.70 64.93 42.11
N GLU A 25 -21.27 64.28 43.17
CA GLU A 25 -21.03 62.83 43.25
C GLU A 25 -22.37 62.05 43.13
N ASP A 26 -23.44 62.47 43.82
CA ASP A 26 -24.77 61.87 43.70
C ASP A 26 -25.28 62.00 42.24
N LEU A 27 -25.16 63.18 41.66
CA LEU A 27 -25.56 63.40 40.26
C LEU A 27 -24.76 62.58 39.26
N ALA A 28 -23.44 62.45 39.50
CA ALA A 28 -22.58 61.60 38.67
C ALA A 28 -22.99 60.11 38.78
N GLY A 29 -23.30 59.63 40.01
CA GLY A 29 -23.79 58.27 40.24
C GLY A 29 -25.10 58.01 39.49
N ARG A 30 -26.08 58.89 39.64
CA ARG A 30 -27.40 58.76 38.93
C ARG A 30 -27.22 58.81 37.40
N SER A 31 -26.30 59.63 36.91
CA SER A 31 -26.01 59.71 35.46
C SER A 31 -25.40 58.42 34.94
N ALA A 32 -24.50 57.75 35.74
CA ALA A 32 -23.90 56.47 35.38
C ALA A 32 -24.98 55.34 35.33
N ASP A 33 -25.91 55.29 36.32
CA ASP A 33 -26.97 54.30 36.34
C ASP A 33 -27.92 54.47 35.15
N VAL A 34 -28.28 55.71 34.78
CA VAL A 34 -29.08 56.01 33.60
C VAL A 34 -28.38 55.59 32.31
N LEU A 35 -27.03 55.84 32.22
CA LEU A 35 -26.23 55.46 31.09
C LEU A 35 -26.24 53.94 30.91
N ILE A 36 -26.00 53.17 31.95
CA ILE A 36 -26.01 51.70 31.90
C ILE A 36 -27.38 51.19 31.41
N ARG A 37 -28.46 51.71 32.00
CA ARG A 37 -29.85 51.32 31.59
C ARG A 37 -30.12 51.63 30.14
N LEU A 38 -29.69 52.79 29.61
CA LEU A 38 -29.88 53.16 28.20
C LEU A 38 -29.08 52.28 27.25
N LEU A 39 -27.87 51.83 27.63
CA LEU A 39 -27.07 50.87 26.88
C LEU A 39 -27.75 49.51 26.84
N ASP A 40 -28.28 49.02 27.96
CA ASP A 40 -28.98 47.75 28.06
C ASP A 40 -30.30 47.76 27.24
N GLU A 41 -31.10 48.82 27.37
CA GLU A 41 -32.32 49.03 26.59
C GLU A 41 -32.02 49.13 25.07
N GLY A 42 -30.95 49.80 24.68
CA GLY A 42 -30.49 49.90 23.32
C GLY A 42 -30.07 48.54 22.75
N GLN A 43 -29.34 47.76 23.54
CA GLN A 43 -28.96 46.40 23.14
C GLN A 43 -30.15 45.49 23.01
N ALA A 44 -31.09 45.54 23.97
CA ALA A 44 -32.34 44.77 23.89
C ALA A 44 -33.19 45.12 22.64
N ALA A 45 -33.18 46.40 22.25
CA ALA A 45 -33.84 46.85 21.02
C ALA A 45 -33.17 46.32 19.76
N LEU A 46 -31.81 46.27 19.73
CA LEU A 46 -31.05 45.62 18.64
C LEU A 46 -31.35 44.12 18.54
N ASP A 47 -31.41 43.42 19.68
CA ASP A 47 -31.71 41.99 19.74
C ASP A 47 -33.16 41.70 19.31
N ALA A 48 -34.09 42.65 19.51
CA ALA A 48 -35.48 42.58 19.05
C ALA A 48 -35.65 43.02 17.57
N GLY A 49 -34.59 43.55 16.94
CA GLY A 49 -34.63 44.05 15.55
C GLY A 49 -35.26 45.45 15.40
N ASP A 50 -35.49 46.18 16.52
CA ASP A 50 -36.02 47.54 16.51
C ASP A 50 -34.91 48.59 16.37
N GLY A 51 -34.57 48.91 15.12
CA GLY A 51 -33.55 49.87 14.77
C GLY A 51 -33.85 51.26 15.25
N THR A 52 -35.15 51.66 15.23
CA THR A 52 -35.57 52.98 15.63
C THR A 52 -35.42 53.18 17.16
N LEU A 53 -35.87 52.22 17.95
CA LEU A 53 -35.73 52.27 19.39
C LEU A 53 -34.28 52.16 19.83
N ALA A 54 -33.52 51.29 19.20
CA ALA A 54 -32.05 51.16 19.46
C ALA A 54 -31.31 52.47 19.20
N GLN A 55 -31.59 53.09 18.02
CA GLN A 55 -30.95 54.38 17.67
C GLN A 55 -31.31 55.49 18.70
N LEU A 56 -32.58 55.56 19.12
CA LEU A 56 -33.02 56.52 20.14
C LEU A 56 -32.27 56.32 21.47
N LYS A 57 -32.20 55.10 21.99
CA LYS A 57 -31.55 54.79 23.25
C LYS A 57 -30.04 55.07 23.23
N PHE A 58 -29.33 54.61 22.20
CA PHE A 58 -27.90 54.91 22.06
C PHE A 58 -27.58 56.39 21.83
N SER A 59 -28.45 57.10 21.08
CA SER A 59 -28.31 58.52 20.89
C SER A 59 -28.54 59.28 22.19
N THR A 60 -29.44 58.84 23.05
CA THR A 60 -29.66 59.42 24.40
C THR A 60 -28.47 59.12 25.32
N ALA A 61 -27.93 57.89 25.29
CA ALA A 61 -26.72 57.57 26.01
C ALA A 61 -25.54 58.43 25.65
N LEU A 62 -25.37 58.77 24.37
CA LEU A 62 -24.33 59.66 23.85
C LEU A 62 -24.50 61.12 24.24
N LYS A 63 -25.69 61.54 24.71
CA LYS A 63 -25.86 62.86 25.30
C LYS A 63 -25.35 62.94 26.74
N ILE A 64 -25.32 61.78 27.45
CA ILE A 64 -24.75 61.68 28.82
C ILE A 64 -23.23 61.55 28.72
N ASP A 65 -22.76 60.59 27.91
CA ASP A 65 -21.32 60.39 27.67
C ASP A 65 -21.06 60.28 26.15
N SER A 66 -20.64 61.39 25.58
CA SER A 66 -20.36 61.51 24.13
C SER A 66 -19.17 60.66 23.67
N ALA A 67 -18.30 60.19 24.58
CA ALA A 67 -17.14 59.35 24.30
C ALA A 67 -17.46 57.85 24.42
N ASN A 68 -18.65 57.47 24.88
CA ASN A 68 -19.02 56.07 25.14
C ASN A 68 -18.95 55.22 23.88
N GLN A 69 -18.02 54.29 23.86
CA GLN A 69 -17.76 53.45 22.68
C GLN A 69 -18.91 52.48 22.41
N ALA A 70 -19.54 51.89 23.46
CA ALA A 70 -20.65 50.98 23.33
C ALA A 70 -21.87 51.67 22.71
N ALA A 71 -22.18 52.90 23.14
CA ALA A 71 -23.26 53.67 22.54
C ALA A 71 -23.00 54.06 21.07
N ARG A 72 -21.76 54.44 20.74
CA ARG A 72 -21.38 54.70 19.35
C ARG A 72 -21.55 53.49 18.47
N LEU A 73 -20.99 52.34 18.87
CA LEU A 73 -21.11 51.09 18.16
C LEU A 73 -22.58 50.64 18.02
N GLY A 74 -23.33 50.69 19.11
CA GLY A 74 -24.75 50.34 19.10
C GLY A 74 -25.57 51.21 18.15
N ARG A 75 -25.30 52.50 18.10
CA ARG A 75 -25.98 53.42 17.15
C ARG A 75 -25.65 53.10 15.69
N GLU A 76 -24.41 52.73 15.36
CA GLU A 76 -24.03 52.34 14.00
C GLU A 76 -24.72 51.03 13.61
N ARG A 77 -24.74 50.02 14.52
CA ARG A 77 -25.47 48.77 14.31
C ARG A 77 -26.97 48.98 14.07
N ALA A 78 -27.58 49.92 14.81
CA ALA A 78 -29.01 50.25 14.64
C ALA A 78 -29.37 50.74 13.22
N LYS A 79 -28.41 51.30 12.47
CA LYS A 79 -28.65 51.77 11.07
C LYS A 79 -28.87 50.62 10.09
N THR A 80 -28.34 49.43 10.36
CA THR A 80 -28.34 48.27 9.48
C THR A 80 -29.26 47.14 9.96
N ILE A 81 -29.88 47.28 11.14
CA ILE A 81 -30.57 46.19 11.81
C ILE A 81 -31.73 45.62 11.00
N ASP A 82 -32.51 46.46 10.27
CA ASP A 82 -33.62 46.00 9.46
C ASP A 82 -33.16 45.08 8.31
N ALA A 83 -32.02 45.41 7.69
CA ALA A 83 -31.41 44.55 6.66
C ALA A 83 -30.87 43.24 7.28
N VAL A 84 -30.27 43.31 8.48
CA VAL A 84 -29.78 42.13 9.21
C VAL A 84 -30.93 41.18 9.53
N VAL A 85 -32.05 41.69 10.09
CA VAL A 85 -33.25 40.91 10.40
C VAL A 85 -33.85 40.26 9.15
N THR A 86 -33.92 41.01 8.06
CA THR A 86 -34.43 40.52 6.76
C THR A 86 -33.58 39.36 6.25
N LEU A 87 -32.23 39.49 6.30
CA LEU A 87 -31.30 38.44 5.86
C LEU A 87 -31.39 37.20 6.77
N ILE A 88 -31.53 37.39 8.08
CA ILE A 88 -31.69 36.29 9.04
C ILE A 88 -33.00 35.53 8.75
N ALA A 89 -34.10 36.24 8.52
CA ALA A 89 -35.39 35.64 8.21
C ALA A 89 -35.35 34.86 6.89
N ALA A 90 -34.76 35.42 5.84
CA ALA A 90 -34.55 34.73 4.56
C ALA A 90 -33.67 33.49 4.72
N GLY A 91 -32.57 33.59 5.48
CA GLY A 91 -31.69 32.44 5.76
C GLY A 91 -32.39 31.33 6.54
N LYS A 92 -33.23 31.66 7.52
CA LYS A 92 -34.04 30.68 8.26
C LYS A 92 -35.04 29.95 7.34
N GLN A 93 -35.73 30.69 6.46
CA GLN A 93 -36.62 30.08 5.49
C GLN A 93 -35.90 29.11 4.57
N GLN A 94 -34.79 29.53 3.97
CA GLN A 94 -33.96 28.67 3.10
C GLN A 94 -33.42 27.44 3.84
N ALA A 95 -33.04 27.60 5.10
CA ALA A 95 -32.62 26.47 5.92
C ALA A 95 -33.75 25.46 6.18
N ALA A 96 -34.99 25.94 6.28
CA ALA A 96 -36.20 25.11 6.41
C ALA A 96 -36.53 24.40 5.10
N ASP A 97 -36.37 25.07 3.97
CA ASP A 97 -36.58 24.53 2.61
C ASP A 97 -35.45 23.53 2.21
N GLY A 98 -34.39 23.45 2.97
CA GLY A 98 -33.24 22.57 2.70
C GLY A 98 -32.11 23.21 1.89
N ASP A 99 -32.26 24.47 1.46
CA ASP A 99 -31.24 25.20 0.72
C ASP A 99 -30.15 25.75 1.62
N LEU A 100 -29.43 24.84 2.27
CA LEU A 100 -28.46 25.15 3.32
C LEU A 100 -27.34 26.09 2.85
N SER A 101 -26.94 26.01 1.60
CA SER A 101 -25.90 26.88 1.04
C SER A 101 -26.36 28.33 0.96
N LEU A 102 -27.59 28.56 0.45
CA LEU A 102 -28.19 29.90 0.38
C LEU A 102 -28.48 30.47 1.77
N ALA A 103 -28.89 29.61 2.70
CA ALA A 103 -29.08 29.99 4.09
C ALA A 103 -27.75 30.47 4.72
N ALA A 104 -26.65 29.74 4.53
CA ALA A 104 -25.33 30.14 5.01
C ALA A 104 -24.88 31.47 4.43
N ASP A 105 -25.08 31.70 3.13
CA ASP A 105 -24.77 32.95 2.46
C ASP A 105 -25.53 34.15 3.07
N ASN A 106 -26.82 34.00 3.36
CA ASN A 106 -27.61 35.05 3.97
C ASN A 106 -27.16 35.35 5.41
N PHE A 107 -26.90 34.33 6.20
CA PHE A 107 -26.35 34.57 7.55
C PHE A 107 -24.98 35.20 7.52
N GLN A 108 -24.14 34.86 6.53
CA GLN A 108 -22.83 35.47 6.35
C GLN A 108 -22.93 36.93 5.94
N LYS A 109 -23.87 37.31 5.04
CA LYS A 109 -24.20 38.67 4.69
C LYS A 109 -24.71 39.48 5.90
N ALA A 110 -25.58 38.87 6.70
CA ALA A 110 -26.04 39.48 7.95
C ALA A 110 -24.87 39.82 8.90
N LEU A 111 -23.90 38.89 9.03
CA LEU A 111 -22.68 39.11 9.83
C LEU A 111 -21.71 40.13 9.21
N GLN A 112 -21.74 40.33 7.91
CA GLN A 112 -20.99 41.42 7.25
C GLN A 112 -21.56 42.79 7.60
N LEU A 113 -22.89 42.91 7.76
CA LEU A 113 -23.57 44.13 8.16
C LEU A 113 -23.49 44.37 9.68
N ASP A 114 -23.60 43.34 10.48
CA ASP A 114 -23.46 43.38 11.93
C ASP A 114 -22.67 42.16 12.44
N ALA A 115 -21.37 42.33 12.59
CA ALA A 115 -20.46 41.27 13.10
C ALA A 115 -20.78 40.80 14.53
N TYR A 116 -21.60 41.58 15.28
CA TYR A 116 -21.99 41.32 16.66
C TYR A 116 -23.35 40.63 16.77
N SER A 117 -24.05 40.36 15.66
CA SER A 117 -25.32 39.64 15.66
C SER A 117 -25.11 38.19 16.15
N ARG A 118 -25.56 37.91 17.37
CA ARG A 118 -25.51 36.57 17.98
C ARG A 118 -26.39 35.59 17.23
N GLU A 119 -27.55 36.05 16.80
CA GLU A 119 -28.53 35.24 16.08
C GLU A 119 -27.99 34.76 14.72
N ALA A 120 -27.43 35.68 13.91
CA ALA A 120 -26.84 35.32 12.63
C ALA A 120 -25.66 34.34 12.78
N ARG A 121 -24.83 34.53 13.81
CA ARG A 121 -23.68 33.66 14.10
C ARG A 121 -24.14 32.25 14.48
N SER A 122 -25.07 32.14 15.45
CA SER A 122 -25.60 30.84 15.87
C SER A 122 -26.33 30.12 14.74
N ALA A 123 -27.09 30.84 13.90
CA ALA A 123 -27.75 30.29 12.75
C ALA A 123 -26.75 29.79 11.69
N LEU A 124 -25.68 30.54 11.40
CA LEU A 124 -24.62 30.14 10.49
C LEU A 124 -23.87 28.88 10.99
N GLU A 125 -23.54 28.83 12.27
CA GLU A 125 -22.90 27.65 12.89
C GLU A 125 -23.78 26.41 12.74
N SER A 126 -25.09 26.54 13.03
CA SER A 126 -26.07 25.46 12.91
C SER A 126 -26.18 24.96 11.46
N VAL A 127 -26.28 25.86 10.48
CA VAL A 127 -26.37 25.50 9.05
C VAL A 127 -25.09 24.87 8.57
N ASN A 128 -23.92 25.38 8.93
CA ASN A 128 -22.64 24.79 8.59
C ASN A 128 -22.47 23.39 9.16
N ALA A 129 -22.96 23.12 10.38
CA ALA A 129 -22.98 21.79 10.97
C ALA A 129 -23.87 20.82 10.14
N ARG A 130 -25.06 21.29 9.69
CA ARG A 130 -25.96 20.50 8.81
C ARG A 130 -25.31 20.22 7.43
N ILE A 131 -24.64 21.21 6.82
CA ILE A 131 -23.91 21.04 5.56
C ILE A 131 -22.83 19.97 5.73
N LYS A 132 -22.01 20.07 6.78
CA LYS A 132 -20.96 19.09 7.10
C LYS A 132 -21.52 17.70 7.29
N GLU A 133 -22.66 17.58 8.00
CA GLU A 133 -23.35 16.30 8.18
C GLU A 133 -23.85 15.72 6.85
N ALA A 134 -24.50 16.51 6.01
CA ALA A 134 -24.98 16.06 4.72
C ALA A 134 -23.83 15.62 3.79
N GLN A 135 -22.71 16.33 3.80
CA GLN A 135 -21.49 15.93 3.07
C GLN A 135 -20.93 14.61 3.58
N PHE A 136 -20.89 14.43 4.89
CA PHE A 136 -20.46 13.19 5.54
C PHE A 136 -21.29 12.00 5.10
N GLN A 137 -22.62 12.11 5.17
CA GLN A 137 -23.55 11.05 4.77
C GLN A 137 -23.45 10.71 3.27
N ARG A 138 -23.29 11.73 2.41
CA ARG A 138 -23.06 11.52 0.96
C ARG A 138 -21.76 10.75 0.69
N LEU A 139 -20.70 11.05 1.43
CA LEU A 139 -19.41 10.37 1.26
C LEU A 139 -19.47 8.91 1.71
N ILE A 140 -20.15 8.62 2.82
CA ILE A 140 -20.35 7.24 3.27
C ILE A 140 -21.19 6.47 2.24
N SER A 141 -22.34 7.02 1.83
CA SER A 141 -23.22 6.37 0.85
C SER A 141 -22.48 6.09 -0.47
N ALA A 142 -21.72 7.07 -0.98
CA ALA A 142 -20.91 6.90 -2.17
C ALA A 142 -19.77 5.89 -1.99
N GLY A 143 -19.15 5.85 -0.80
CA GLY A 143 -18.13 4.86 -0.45
C GLY A 143 -18.70 3.44 -0.41
N MET A 144 -19.85 3.25 0.22
CA MET A 144 -20.52 1.95 0.29
C MET A 144 -21.03 1.47 -1.07
N ALA A 145 -21.54 2.38 -1.90
CA ALA A 145 -21.92 2.04 -3.28
C ALA A 145 -20.73 1.58 -4.12
N ALA A 146 -19.59 2.25 -4.01
CA ALA A 146 -18.34 1.81 -4.66
C ALA A 146 -17.88 0.44 -4.13
N PHE A 147 -17.98 0.21 -2.83
CA PHE A 147 -17.67 -1.08 -2.20
C PHE A 147 -18.53 -2.23 -2.76
N GLN A 148 -19.84 -2.02 -2.90
CA GLN A 148 -20.75 -3.00 -3.49
C GLN A 148 -20.38 -3.33 -4.95
N ASN A 149 -19.91 -2.33 -5.70
CA ASN A 149 -19.42 -2.50 -7.06
C ASN A 149 -18.00 -3.10 -7.13
N ARG A 150 -17.41 -3.49 -5.99
CA ARG A 150 -16.04 -4.01 -5.86
C ARG A 150 -14.94 -3.03 -6.31
N ASP A 151 -15.27 -1.74 -6.41
CA ASP A 151 -14.29 -0.68 -6.60
C ASP A 151 -13.74 -0.24 -5.25
N TYR A 152 -12.87 -1.08 -4.69
CA TYR A 152 -12.31 -0.88 -3.35
C TYR A 152 -11.50 0.41 -3.24
N GLN A 153 -10.83 0.81 -4.32
CA GLN A 153 -10.06 2.05 -4.34
C GLN A 153 -10.95 3.29 -4.27
N ALA A 154 -12.03 3.34 -5.05
CA ALA A 154 -13.00 4.43 -4.98
C ALA A 154 -13.71 4.44 -3.61
N ALA A 155 -14.09 3.27 -3.08
CA ALA A 155 -14.69 3.13 -1.75
C ALA A 155 -13.78 3.74 -0.68
N ARG A 156 -12.52 3.32 -0.63
CA ARG A 156 -11.50 3.84 0.29
C ARG A 156 -11.37 5.36 0.18
N ASN A 157 -11.24 5.90 -1.03
CA ASN A 157 -11.09 7.33 -1.26
C ASN A 157 -12.27 8.14 -0.71
N LYS A 158 -13.51 7.67 -0.88
CA LYS A 158 -14.71 8.32 -0.33
C LYS A 158 -14.76 8.23 1.19
N LEU A 159 -14.49 7.06 1.76
CA LEU A 159 -14.50 6.85 3.21
C LEU A 159 -13.37 7.62 3.93
N VAL A 160 -12.20 7.75 3.32
CA VAL A 160 -11.11 8.60 3.86
C VAL A 160 -11.53 10.08 3.90
N LYS A 161 -12.23 10.57 2.87
CA LYS A 161 -12.81 11.92 2.88
C LYS A 161 -13.88 12.06 3.97
N ALA A 162 -14.74 11.05 4.17
CA ALA A 162 -15.69 11.03 5.28
C ALA A 162 -14.98 11.07 6.65
N ARG A 163 -13.91 10.30 6.82
CA ARG A 163 -13.09 10.33 8.05
C ARG A 163 -12.48 11.71 8.32
N ALA A 164 -12.09 12.45 7.28
CA ALA A 164 -11.57 13.81 7.46
C ALA A 164 -12.63 14.78 8.02
N LEU A 165 -13.92 14.57 7.70
CA LEU A 165 -15.02 15.34 8.26
C LEU A 165 -15.36 14.94 9.70
N LYS A 166 -15.30 13.65 10.02
CA LYS A 166 -15.56 13.08 11.35
C LYS A 166 -14.50 12.02 11.72
N PRO A 167 -13.37 12.41 12.28
CA PRO A 167 -12.23 11.51 12.54
C PRO A 167 -12.56 10.32 13.45
N ASN A 168 -13.49 10.50 14.38
CA ASN A 168 -13.83 9.51 15.40
C ASN A 168 -15.11 8.72 15.10
N SER A 169 -15.63 8.76 13.83
CA SER A 169 -16.82 7.98 13.46
C SER A 169 -16.50 6.48 13.45
N PRO A 170 -17.14 5.67 14.30
CA PRO A 170 -17.00 4.22 14.27
C PRO A 170 -17.50 3.63 12.96
N GLU A 171 -18.57 4.19 12.38
CA GLU A 171 -19.15 3.77 11.11
C GLU A 171 -18.12 3.83 9.97
N VAL A 172 -17.36 4.92 9.85
CA VAL A 172 -16.32 5.08 8.81
C VAL A 172 -15.14 4.15 9.07
N ARG A 173 -14.74 3.99 10.34
CA ARG A 173 -13.66 3.07 10.71
C ARG A 173 -14.02 1.64 10.31
N ASP A 174 -15.22 1.19 10.66
CA ASP A 174 -15.68 -0.17 10.41
C ASP A 174 -15.87 -0.41 8.89
N ALA A 175 -16.38 0.58 8.15
CA ALA A 175 -16.47 0.53 6.70
C ALA A 175 -15.09 0.43 6.03
N LEU A 176 -14.09 1.19 6.50
CA LEU A 176 -12.70 1.09 6.00
C LEU A 176 -12.10 -0.29 6.26
N LEU A 177 -12.33 -0.87 7.44
CA LEU A 177 -11.87 -2.23 7.76
C LEU A 177 -12.51 -3.27 6.81
N GLN A 178 -13.80 -3.13 6.51
CA GLN A 178 -14.47 -4.02 5.55
C GLN A 178 -13.89 -3.89 4.13
N VAL A 179 -13.62 -2.67 3.68
CA VAL A 179 -12.96 -2.42 2.39
C VAL A 179 -11.58 -3.07 2.35
N ASP A 180 -10.76 -2.87 3.40
CA ASP A 180 -9.41 -3.43 3.49
C ASP A 180 -9.42 -4.96 3.44
N GLN A 181 -10.36 -5.58 4.15
CA GLN A 181 -10.54 -7.03 4.17
C GLN A 181 -10.97 -7.58 2.80
N ALA A 182 -11.96 -6.93 2.17
CA ALA A 182 -12.47 -7.36 0.87
C ALA A 182 -11.42 -7.20 -0.24
N GLU A 183 -10.67 -6.09 -0.25
CA GLU A 183 -9.57 -5.85 -1.19
C GLU A 183 -8.46 -6.92 -1.03
N ARG A 184 -8.08 -7.23 0.21
CA ARG A 184 -7.12 -8.30 0.52
C ARG A 184 -7.58 -9.65 -0.01
N LEU A 185 -8.83 -10.04 0.24
CA LEU A 185 -9.40 -11.30 -0.24
C LEU A 185 -9.48 -11.36 -1.77
N ALA A 186 -9.89 -10.27 -2.42
CA ALA A 186 -9.93 -10.16 -3.87
C ALA A 186 -8.53 -10.30 -4.48
N ARG A 187 -7.51 -9.68 -3.87
CA ARG A 187 -6.12 -9.80 -4.31
C ARG A 187 -5.59 -11.23 -4.20
N ILE A 188 -5.88 -11.90 -3.09
CA ILE A 188 -5.52 -13.33 -2.91
C ILE A 188 -6.20 -14.19 -3.97
N ALA A 189 -7.49 -13.97 -4.24
CA ALA A 189 -8.24 -14.72 -5.24
C ALA A 189 -7.66 -14.53 -6.65
N GLU A 190 -7.31 -13.33 -7.02
CA GLU A 190 -6.70 -13.03 -8.32
C GLU A 190 -5.30 -13.67 -8.46
N LEU A 191 -4.44 -13.55 -7.43
CA LEU A 191 -3.14 -14.21 -7.44
C LEU A 191 -3.24 -15.74 -7.49
N LYS A 192 -4.21 -16.33 -6.79
CA LYS A 192 -4.50 -17.76 -6.88
C LYS A 192 -4.87 -18.16 -8.30
N LYS A 193 -5.76 -17.41 -8.95
CA LYS A 193 -6.16 -17.64 -10.35
C LYS A 193 -4.96 -17.58 -11.29
N GLN A 194 -4.08 -16.58 -11.12
CA GLN A 194 -2.85 -16.43 -11.90
C GLN A 194 -1.89 -17.60 -11.69
N ALA A 195 -1.72 -18.06 -10.45
CA ALA A 195 -0.87 -19.20 -10.14
C ALA A 195 -1.36 -20.47 -10.79
N LEU A 196 -2.66 -20.77 -10.68
CA LEU A 196 -3.26 -21.96 -11.29
C LEU A 196 -3.20 -21.92 -12.82
N ALA A 197 -3.43 -20.78 -13.44
CA ALA A 197 -3.29 -20.60 -14.87
C ALA A 197 -1.84 -20.78 -15.36
N ALA A 198 -0.85 -20.38 -14.55
CA ALA A 198 0.56 -20.63 -14.83
C ALA A 198 0.92 -22.11 -14.69
N GLU A 199 0.42 -22.81 -13.66
CA GLU A 199 0.58 -24.28 -13.52
C GLU A 199 0.04 -25.04 -14.74
N GLN A 200 -1.15 -24.69 -15.21
CA GLN A 200 -1.77 -25.33 -16.39
C GLN A 200 -0.91 -25.20 -17.66
N ARG A 201 -0.10 -24.14 -17.75
CA ARG A 201 0.83 -23.89 -18.86
C ARG A 201 2.24 -24.41 -18.59
N GLU A 202 2.46 -25.05 -17.45
CA GLU A 202 3.78 -25.44 -16.93
C GLU A 202 4.77 -24.26 -16.82
N ASP A 203 4.25 -23.02 -16.66
CA ASP A 203 5.06 -21.84 -16.33
C ASP A 203 5.29 -21.79 -14.82
N TRP A 204 6.11 -22.74 -14.35
CA TRP A 204 6.35 -22.95 -12.93
C TRP A 204 7.01 -21.75 -12.25
N GLN A 205 7.80 -20.96 -12.99
CA GLN A 205 8.43 -19.75 -12.44
C GLN A 205 7.36 -18.68 -12.11
N ARG A 206 6.39 -18.49 -13.00
CA ARG A 206 5.28 -17.58 -12.78
C ARG A 206 4.34 -18.07 -11.68
N ALA A 207 4.09 -19.37 -11.63
CA ALA A 207 3.30 -19.99 -10.55
C ALA A 207 3.97 -19.75 -9.19
N LEU A 208 5.28 -20.01 -9.07
CA LEU A 208 6.09 -19.77 -7.88
C LEU A 208 5.99 -18.32 -7.40
N THR A 209 6.17 -17.36 -8.31
CA THR A 209 6.07 -15.93 -8.00
C THR A 209 4.68 -15.55 -7.50
N SER A 210 3.62 -16.08 -8.14
CA SER A 210 2.24 -15.79 -7.74
C SER A 210 1.90 -16.38 -6.37
N TYR A 211 2.34 -17.61 -6.06
CA TYR A 211 2.16 -18.19 -4.73
C TYR A 211 2.96 -17.46 -3.66
N GLN A 212 4.17 -17.01 -3.97
CA GLN A 212 4.94 -16.19 -3.04
C GLN A 212 4.22 -14.87 -2.73
N ALA A 213 3.67 -14.19 -3.74
CA ALA A 213 2.90 -12.96 -3.55
C ALA A 213 1.65 -13.18 -2.67
N VAL A 214 1.01 -14.36 -2.76
CA VAL A 214 -0.08 -14.73 -1.84
C VAL A 214 0.43 -14.85 -0.40
N LEU A 215 1.58 -15.52 -0.20
CA LEU A 215 2.17 -15.72 1.13
C LEU A 215 2.69 -14.42 1.75
N ASP A 216 3.04 -13.44 0.93
CA ASP A 216 3.41 -12.09 1.41
C ASP A 216 2.19 -11.35 1.98
N ILE A 217 0.97 -11.64 1.46
CA ILE A 217 -0.29 -11.12 2.00
C ILE A 217 -0.72 -11.92 3.24
N ASP A 218 -0.62 -13.25 3.20
CA ASP A 218 -1.00 -14.13 4.29
C ASP A 218 -0.15 -15.41 4.31
N ARG A 219 0.78 -15.49 5.26
CA ARG A 219 1.73 -16.58 5.40
C ARG A 219 1.10 -17.93 5.77
N ASN A 220 -0.12 -17.91 6.30
CA ASN A 220 -0.79 -19.09 6.82
C ASN A 220 -1.64 -19.83 5.77
N LEU A 221 -1.69 -19.35 4.53
CA LEU A 221 -2.48 -19.95 3.48
C LEU A 221 -1.83 -21.24 2.94
N GLN A 222 -2.30 -22.38 3.43
CA GLN A 222 -1.74 -23.69 3.10
C GLN A 222 -1.71 -23.99 1.59
N PHE A 223 -2.74 -23.57 0.83
CA PHE A 223 -2.76 -23.80 -0.62
C PHE A 223 -1.60 -23.10 -1.32
N ALA A 224 -1.23 -21.90 -0.87
CA ALA A 224 -0.12 -21.12 -1.44
C ALA A 224 1.24 -21.73 -1.06
N SER A 225 1.38 -22.19 0.17
CA SER A 225 2.59 -22.89 0.62
C SER A 225 2.80 -24.19 -0.15
N ARG A 226 1.76 -25.02 -0.31
CA ARG A 226 1.82 -26.25 -1.10
C ARG A 226 2.11 -25.97 -2.57
N GLY A 227 1.44 -24.97 -3.15
CA GLY A 227 1.65 -24.58 -4.56
C GLY A 227 3.07 -24.08 -4.81
N LYS A 228 3.60 -23.26 -3.90
CA LYS A 228 4.99 -22.78 -3.94
C LYS A 228 5.99 -23.95 -3.94
N ASN A 229 5.83 -24.91 -3.02
CA ASN A 229 6.74 -26.05 -2.91
C ASN A 229 6.65 -26.92 -4.18
N ARG A 230 5.45 -27.18 -4.69
CA ARG A 230 5.26 -27.90 -5.94
C ARG A 230 5.93 -27.21 -7.13
N ALA A 231 5.72 -25.90 -7.29
CA ALA A 231 6.35 -25.14 -8.36
C ALA A 231 7.89 -25.13 -8.25
N ALA A 232 8.43 -25.00 -7.04
CA ALA A 232 9.86 -25.05 -6.80
C ALA A 232 10.46 -26.41 -7.17
N GLU A 233 9.77 -27.49 -6.85
CA GLU A 233 10.17 -28.85 -7.18
C GLU A 233 10.18 -29.09 -8.69
N GLN A 234 9.15 -28.67 -9.40
CA GLN A 234 9.07 -28.74 -10.86
C GLN A 234 10.26 -27.99 -11.52
N ILE A 235 10.57 -26.80 -11.03
CA ILE A 235 11.72 -26.03 -11.52
C ILE A 235 13.04 -26.77 -11.25
N ARG A 236 13.18 -27.34 -10.05
CA ARG A 236 14.39 -28.07 -9.63
C ARG A 236 14.64 -29.29 -10.54
N ILE A 237 13.62 -30.09 -10.77
CA ILE A 237 13.67 -31.27 -11.65
C ILE A 237 13.96 -30.87 -13.07
N ALA A 238 13.23 -29.90 -13.63
CA ALA A 238 13.45 -29.43 -14.99
C ALA A 238 14.89 -28.96 -15.21
N LYS A 239 15.45 -28.16 -14.30
CA LYS A 239 16.85 -27.69 -14.39
C LYS A 239 17.86 -28.83 -14.38
N ARG A 240 17.64 -29.87 -13.57
CA ARG A 240 18.54 -31.03 -13.51
C ARG A 240 18.45 -31.86 -14.80
N ILE A 241 17.27 -32.02 -15.39
CA ILE A 241 17.13 -32.69 -16.70
C ILE A 241 17.80 -31.86 -17.78
N ASP A 242 17.51 -30.56 -17.85
CA ASP A 242 18.07 -29.65 -18.84
C ASP A 242 19.61 -29.62 -18.82
N PHE A 243 20.24 -29.82 -17.65
CA PHE A 243 21.69 -29.96 -17.55
C PHE A 243 22.20 -31.16 -18.38
N TYR A 244 21.57 -32.35 -18.28
CA TYR A 244 21.97 -33.52 -19.08
C TYR A 244 21.64 -33.37 -20.55
N LEU A 245 20.50 -32.74 -20.88
CA LEU A 245 20.14 -32.46 -22.27
C LEU A 245 21.12 -31.51 -22.95
N ALA A 246 21.64 -30.55 -22.20
CA ALA A 246 22.65 -29.58 -22.71
C ALA A 246 24.05 -30.17 -22.76
N LYS A 247 24.38 -31.18 -21.93
CA LYS A 247 25.72 -31.78 -21.81
C LYS A 247 25.68 -33.31 -21.85
N PRO A 248 25.22 -33.94 -22.92
CA PRO A 248 25.03 -35.40 -22.98
C PRO A 248 26.35 -36.17 -22.80
N ASP A 249 27.50 -35.62 -23.14
CA ASP A 249 28.79 -36.25 -22.95
C ASP A 249 29.12 -36.56 -21.49
N THR A 250 28.49 -35.87 -20.53
CA THR A 250 28.65 -36.14 -19.11
C THR A 250 28.15 -37.53 -18.71
N LEU A 251 27.22 -38.12 -19.46
CA LEU A 251 26.69 -39.46 -19.24
C LEU A 251 27.73 -40.58 -19.51
N GLY A 252 28.87 -40.26 -20.11
CA GLY A 252 30.03 -41.16 -20.21
C GLY A 252 30.70 -41.47 -18.87
N SER A 253 30.36 -40.74 -17.79
CA SER A 253 30.81 -41.03 -16.43
C SER A 253 29.79 -41.90 -15.68
N ASP A 254 30.25 -42.98 -15.02
CA ASP A 254 29.38 -43.89 -14.28
C ASP A 254 28.55 -43.20 -13.19
N ASN A 255 29.12 -42.21 -12.50
CA ASN A 255 28.39 -41.46 -11.47
C ASN A 255 27.28 -40.57 -12.08
N GLN A 256 27.59 -39.91 -13.19
CA GLN A 256 26.59 -39.06 -13.85
C GLN A 256 25.46 -39.86 -14.48
N LEU A 257 25.80 -41.03 -15.05
CA LEU A 257 24.82 -41.95 -15.59
C LEU A 257 23.87 -42.46 -14.49
N LYS A 258 24.40 -42.89 -13.33
CA LYS A 258 23.60 -43.30 -12.18
C LYS A 258 22.67 -42.18 -11.71
N ASN A 259 23.21 -40.95 -11.61
CA ASN A 259 22.44 -39.79 -11.20
C ASN A 259 21.33 -39.44 -12.20
N ALA A 260 21.57 -39.61 -13.51
CA ALA A 260 20.55 -39.38 -14.54
C ALA A 260 19.41 -40.43 -14.46
N ILE A 261 19.76 -41.71 -14.21
CA ILE A 261 18.75 -42.79 -14.03
C ILE A 261 17.89 -42.50 -12.79
N LEU A 262 18.51 -42.13 -11.67
CA LEU A 262 17.79 -41.75 -10.45
C LEU A 262 16.90 -40.52 -10.69
N LEU A 263 17.38 -39.54 -11.46
CA LEU A 263 16.61 -38.35 -11.81
C LEU A 263 15.38 -38.68 -12.66
N ILE A 264 15.48 -39.63 -13.59
CA ILE A 264 14.32 -40.12 -14.38
C ILE A 264 13.24 -40.68 -13.44
N SER A 265 13.64 -41.52 -12.47
CA SER A 265 12.72 -42.07 -11.48
C SER A 265 12.09 -40.95 -10.63
N GLU A 266 12.91 -40.08 -10.08
CA GLU A 266 12.45 -38.91 -9.28
C GLU A 266 11.47 -38.03 -10.07
N ALA A 267 11.80 -37.73 -11.33
CA ALA A 267 10.93 -36.93 -12.22
C ALA A 267 9.62 -37.68 -12.57
N GLY A 268 9.66 -38.99 -12.58
CA GLY A 268 8.49 -39.84 -12.79
C GLY A 268 7.45 -39.76 -11.67
N ASP A 269 7.90 -39.48 -10.44
CA ASP A 269 7.06 -39.41 -9.25
C ASP A 269 6.52 -37.99 -8.99
N VAL A 270 6.95 -37.00 -9.77
CA VAL A 270 6.50 -35.60 -9.61
C VAL A 270 5.12 -35.36 -10.17
N GLU A 271 4.24 -34.83 -9.34
CA GLU A 271 2.85 -34.48 -9.71
C GLU A 271 2.63 -32.96 -9.66
N PRO A 272 1.88 -32.35 -10.62
CA PRO A 272 1.32 -32.97 -11.84
C PRO A 272 2.41 -33.15 -12.91
N ARG A 273 2.31 -34.23 -13.67
CA ARG A 273 3.18 -34.50 -14.81
C ARG A 273 2.58 -33.91 -16.07
N GLY A 274 3.00 -32.69 -16.42
CA GLY A 274 2.57 -32.03 -17.65
C GLY A 274 3.35 -32.50 -18.89
N PRO A 275 2.88 -32.15 -20.09
CA PRO A 275 3.49 -32.57 -21.35
C PRO A 275 4.94 -32.10 -21.54
N GLN A 276 5.31 -30.91 -21.01
CA GLN A 276 6.68 -30.42 -21.12
C GLN A 276 7.66 -31.24 -20.26
N LEU A 277 7.26 -31.57 -19.02
CA LEU A 277 8.09 -32.43 -18.16
C LEU A 277 8.19 -33.82 -18.75
N ALA A 278 7.09 -34.41 -19.23
CA ALA A 278 7.08 -35.72 -19.89
C ALA A 278 8.04 -35.77 -21.09
N ALA A 279 7.99 -34.76 -21.95
CA ALA A 279 8.91 -34.66 -23.09
C ALA A 279 10.39 -34.57 -22.70
N ARG A 280 10.71 -33.83 -21.60
CA ARG A 280 12.08 -33.77 -21.04
C ARG A 280 12.56 -35.12 -20.53
N ILE A 281 11.68 -35.83 -19.78
CA ILE A 281 11.97 -37.18 -19.29
C ILE A 281 12.28 -38.11 -20.46
N THR A 282 11.42 -38.17 -21.47
CA THR A 282 11.62 -39.03 -22.65
C THR A 282 12.94 -38.75 -23.36
N LYS A 283 13.31 -37.45 -23.52
CA LYS A 283 14.61 -37.09 -24.10
C LYS A 283 15.79 -37.55 -23.23
N LEU A 284 15.70 -37.45 -21.92
CA LEU A 284 16.73 -37.94 -21.01
C LEU A 284 16.86 -39.47 -21.06
N GLU A 285 15.73 -40.19 -21.10
CA GLU A 285 15.71 -41.64 -21.26
C GLU A 285 16.41 -42.09 -22.56
N GLN A 286 16.15 -41.39 -23.66
CA GLN A 286 16.84 -41.62 -24.93
C GLN A 286 18.35 -41.44 -24.81
N LEU A 287 18.80 -40.35 -24.14
CA LEU A 287 20.24 -40.09 -23.89
C LEU A 287 20.86 -41.17 -23.02
N VAL A 288 20.17 -41.62 -21.97
CA VAL A 288 20.63 -42.70 -21.08
C VAL A 288 20.74 -44.01 -21.88
N THR A 289 19.74 -44.32 -22.72
CA THR A 289 19.78 -45.51 -23.59
C THR A 289 20.98 -45.49 -24.54
N ILE A 290 21.22 -44.34 -25.18
CA ILE A 290 22.40 -44.15 -26.05
C ILE A 290 23.71 -44.32 -25.26
N ALA A 291 23.79 -43.74 -24.03
CA ALA A 291 25.00 -43.82 -23.19
C ALA A 291 25.25 -45.23 -22.62
N THR A 292 24.20 -46.06 -22.52
CA THR A 292 24.32 -47.44 -22.01
C THR A 292 24.48 -48.47 -23.12
N THR A 293 24.17 -48.15 -24.37
CA THR A 293 24.29 -49.06 -25.52
C THR A 293 25.76 -49.27 -25.85
N PRO A 294 26.27 -50.54 -25.78
CA PRO A 294 27.68 -50.83 -26.14
C PRO A 294 27.98 -50.56 -27.62
N VAL A 295 29.19 -50.14 -27.85
CA VAL A 295 29.77 -49.94 -29.22
C VAL A 295 30.92 -50.90 -29.42
N LYS A 296 30.90 -51.60 -30.55
CA LYS A 296 31.93 -52.53 -30.93
C LYS A 296 33.22 -51.76 -31.36
N ILE A 297 34.36 -52.08 -30.72
CA ILE A 297 35.66 -51.53 -31.09
C ILE A 297 36.63 -52.69 -31.41
N THR A 298 37.56 -52.42 -32.32
CA THR A 298 38.60 -53.36 -32.69
C THR A 298 39.96 -52.77 -32.29
N ILE A 299 40.70 -53.46 -31.46
CA ILE A 299 42.08 -53.10 -31.14
C ILE A 299 43.01 -54.06 -31.90
N GLU A 300 43.93 -53.46 -32.63
CA GLU A 300 45.00 -54.18 -33.39
C GLU A 300 46.33 -53.99 -32.67
N SER A 301 47.16 -55.05 -32.61
CA SER A 301 48.47 -55.08 -32.00
C SER A 301 49.45 -55.98 -32.76
N ASP A 302 50.70 -56.07 -32.32
CA ASP A 302 51.79 -56.83 -32.94
C ASP A 302 51.98 -58.23 -32.34
N ASN A 303 51.02 -58.69 -31.55
CA ASN A 303 51.11 -59.97 -30.79
C ASN A 303 52.30 -60.09 -29.86
N LEU A 304 53.06 -59.02 -29.65
CA LEU A 304 54.22 -58.95 -28.79
C LEU A 304 54.04 -57.99 -27.63
N THR A 305 53.16 -57.01 -27.83
CA THR A 305 52.79 -55.99 -26.87
C THR A 305 51.66 -56.50 -25.98
N ASP A 306 51.85 -56.44 -24.61
CA ASP A 306 50.78 -56.69 -23.65
C ASP A 306 49.86 -55.46 -23.58
N VAL A 307 48.61 -55.61 -23.98
CA VAL A 307 47.60 -54.56 -24.08
C VAL A 307 46.68 -54.61 -22.87
N ALA A 308 46.37 -53.45 -22.30
CA ALA A 308 45.35 -53.25 -21.28
C ALA A 308 44.50 -52.03 -21.58
N VAL A 309 43.24 -52.07 -21.21
CA VAL A 309 42.31 -50.93 -21.27
C VAL A 309 41.92 -50.54 -19.83
N TYR A 310 42.24 -49.28 -19.46
CA TYR A 310 41.89 -48.79 -18.12
C TYR A 310 40.40 -48.95 -17.85
N ARG A 311 40.01 -49.40 -16.67
CA ARG A 311 38.65 -49.72 -16.22
C ARG A 311 38.02 -50.99 -16.79
N ILE A 312 38.68 -51.63 -17.81
CA ILE A 312 38.16 -52.87 -18.40
C ILE A 312 39.02 -54.05 -17.90
N GLY A 313 40.37 -53.93 -18.04
CA GLY A 313 41.27 -54.99 -17.63
C GLY A 313 42.42 -55.18 -18.60
N LYS A 314 43.22 -56.24 -18.31
CA LYS A 314 44.27 -56.69 -19.24
C LYS A 314 43.67 -57.56 -20.33
N LEU A 315 44.04 -57.28 -21.60
CA LEU A 315 43.63 -58.02 -22.76
C LEU A 315 44.68 -59.04 -23.21
N GLY A 316 45.97 -58.81 -22.77
CA GLY A 316 47.07 -59.66 -23.15
C GLY A 316 47.66 -59.32 -24.49
N ARG A 317 48.33 -60.33 -25.17
CA ARG A 317 48.99 -60.19 -26.47
C ARG A 317 48.08 -60.79 -27.55
N PHE A 318 47.88 -60.05 -28.63
CA PHE A 318 47.00 -60.47 -29.74
C PHE A 318 47.35 -59.65 -31.01
N GLU A 319 46.90 -60.11 -32.17
CA GLU A 319 46.93 -59.35 -33.41
C GLU A 319 45.68 -58.48 -33.56
N VAL A 320 44.48 -59.04 -33.27
CA VAL A 320 43.21 -58.35 -33.30
C VAL A 320 42.38 -58.81 -32.12
N HIS A 321 41.80 -57.82 -31.41
CA HIS A 321 40.86 -58.08 -30.31
C HIS A 321 39.61 -57.20 -30.45
N GLU A 322 38.45 -57.81 -30.48
CA GLU A 322 37.15 -57.11 -30.50
C GLU A 322 36.58 -57.04 -29.09
N LEU A 323 36.11 -55.88 -28.70
CA LEU A 323 35.40 -55.68 -27.42
C LEU A 323 34.26 -54.69 -27.59
N GLU A 324 33.28 -54.78 -26.71
CA GLU A 324 32.16 -53.87 -26.64
C GLU A 324 32.32 -52.92 -25.46
N LEU A 325 32.38 -51.61 -25.74
CA LEU A 325 32.55 -50.57 -24.75
C LEU A 325 31.36 -49.60 -24.81
N ARG A 326 30.88 -49.19 -23.66
CA ARG A 326 29.91 -48.08 -23.59
C ARG A 326 30.55 -46.80 -24.11
N PRO A 327 29.76 -45.88 -24.65
CA PRO A 327 30.26 -44.54 -24.99
C PRO A 327 30.99 -43.87 -23.81
N GLY A 328 32.17 -43.32 -24.07
CA GLY A 328 33.02 -42.74 -23.04
C GLY A 328 34.46 -42.58 -23.49
N THR A 329 35.33 -42.18 -22.58
CA THR A 329 36.75 -42.03 -22.83
C THR A 329 37.50 -43.13 -22.08
N TYR A 330 38.33 -43.85 -22.85
CA TYR A 330 39.15 -44.96 -22.35
C TYR A 330 40.62 -44.66 -22.67
N THR A 331 41.52 -45.24 -21.85
CA THR A 331 42.95 -45.22 -22.13
C THR A 331 43.40 -46.64 -22.40
N VAL A 332 43.90 -46.91 -23.57
CA VAL A 332 44.54 -48.16 -23.96
C VAL A 332 46.05 -48.01 -23.70
N VAL A 333 46.66 -49.00 -23.06
CA VAL A 333 48.07 -49.03 -22.71
C VAL A 333 48.66 -50.28 -23.30
N GLY A 334 49.80 -50.16 -24.00
CA GLY A 334 50.61 -51.25 -24.46
C GLY A 334 51.95 -51.25 -23.70
N ALA A 335 52.38 -52.41 -23.16
CA ALA A 335 53.65 -52.58 -22.51
C ALA A 335 54.39 -53.80 -23.12
N ARG A 336 55.71 -53.65 -23.29
CA ARG A 336 56.58 -54.75 -23.80
C ARG A 336 57.96 -54.60 -23.20
N ASP A 337 58.52 -55.73 -22.71
CA ASP A 337 59.84 -55.74 -22.10
C ASP A 337 60.90 -55.19 -23.06
N GLY A 338 61.74 -54.20 -22.58
CA GLY A 338 62.78 -53.55 -23.37
C GLY A 338 62.27 -52.50 -24.36
N TYR A 339 61.01 -52.11 -24.26
CA TYR A 339 60.39 -51.08 -25.11
C TYR A 339 59.64 -50.04 -24.29
N GLN A 340 59.52 -48.83 -24.81
CA GLN A 340 58.75 -47.77 -24.19
C GLN A 340 57.27 -48.07 -24.25
N ASP A 341 56.57 -47.90 -23.09
CA ASP A 341 55.12 -48.05 -22.99
C ASP A 341 54.38 -47.04 -23.91
N VAL A 342 53.34 -47.51 -24.60
CA VAL A 342 52.47 -46.70 -25.40
C VAL A 342 51.13 -46.48 -24.68
N ARG A 343 50.65 -45.20 -24.62
CA ARG A 343 49.37 -44.86 -24.03
C ARG A 343 48.59 -44.07 -25.05
N GLN A 344 47.38 -44.54 -25.38
CA GLN A 344 46.50 -43.90 -26.32
C GLN A 344 45.11 -43.67 -25.71
N LYS A 345 44.65 -42.43 -25.77
CA LYS A 345 43.32 -42.06 -25.33
C LYS A 345 42.34 -42.28 -26.49
N ILE A 346 41.31 -43.07 -26.29
CA ILE A 346 40.24 -43.30 -27.24
C ILE A 346 38.93 -42.75 -26.75
N VAL A 347 38.15 -42.14 -27.65
CA VAL A 347 36.80 -41.63 -27.36
C VAL A 347 35.80 -42.50 -28.15
N VAL A 348 35.07 -43.30 -27.39
CA VAL A 348 33.99 -44.12 -27.94
C VAL A 348 32.74 -43.27 -28.04
N LYS A 349 32.27 -42.98 -29.26
CA LYS A 349 31.07 -42.19 -29.53
C LYS A 349 29.93 -43.09 -30.01
N PRO A 350 28.66 -42.82 -29.59
CA PRO A 350 27.52 -43.56 -30.12
C PRO A 350 27.40 -43.43 -31.64
N GLY A 351 26.93 -44.50 -32.31
CA GLY A 351 26.61 -44.48 -33.73
C GLY A 351 27.79 -44.39 -34.70
N ARG A 352 29.03 -44.33 -34.27
CA ARG A 352 30.21 -44.42 -35.11
C ARG A 352 30.80 -45.83 -35.05
N GLN A 353 30.69 -46.60 -36.11
CA GLN A 353 31.33 -47.93 -36.27
C GLN A 353 32.10 -48.03 -37.57
N PRO A 354 33.16 -48.87 -37.62
CA PRO A 354 33.91 -49.45 -36.50
C PRO A 354 35.01 -48.49 -36.01
N ILE A 355 35.27 -48.47 -34.70
CA ILE A 355 36.43 -47.77 -34.12
C ILE A 355 37.59 -48.78 -34.16
N ARG A 356 38.65 -48.48 -34.93
CA ARG A 356 39.89 -49.24 -34.94
C ARG A 356 40.98 -48.45 -34.23
N VAL A 357 41.73 -49.17 -33.38
CA VAL A 357 42.81 -48.57 -32.59
C VAL A 357 44.03 -49.50 -32.67
N THR A 358 45.18 -48.99 -33.13
CA THR A 358 46.40 -49.80 -33.19
C THR A 358 47.30 -49.42 -32.01
N ILE A 359 47.76 -50.42 -31.24
CA ILE A 359 48.64 -50.22 -30.09
C ILE A 359 49.84 -51.19 -30.24
N GLU A 360 51.01 -50.59 -30.42
CA GLU A 360 52.27 -51.35 -30.59
C GLU A 360 53.41 -50.61 -29.92
N CYS A 361 54.29 -51.36 -29.20
CA CYS A 361 55.51 -50.80 -28.60
C CYS A 361 56.67 -50.92 -29.60
N LYS A 362 57.05 -49.82 -30.27
CA LYS A 362 58.06 -49.80 -31.34
C LYS A 362 59.38 -49.19 -30.91
N VAL A 363 59.46 -48.41 -29.87
CA VAL A 363 60.67 -47.70 -29.42
C VAL A 363 61.37 -48.57 -28.39
N LYS A 364 62.59 -49.03 -28.67
CA LYS A 364 63.45 -49.74 -27.66
C LYS A 364 63.95 -48.75 -26.62
N ILE A 365 64.05 -49.19 -25.37
CA ILE A 365 64.67 -48.46 -24.26
C ILE A 365 66.16 -48.79 -24.21
#